data_203f53a09875c0a2f32a3f645b3059eb
#
_entry.id   203f53a09875c0a2f32a3f645b3059eb
#
_cell.length_a   1.000
_cell.length_b   1.000
_cell.length_c   1.000
_cell.angle_alpha   90.00
_cell.angle_beta   90.00
_cell.angle_gamma   90.00
#
_symmetry.space_group_name_H-M   'P 1'
#
loop_
_entity.id
_entity.type
_entity.pdbx_description
1 polymer ?
#
loop_
_entity_poly.entity_id
_entity_poly.type
_entity_poly.pdbx_seq_one_letter_code
_entity_poly.pdbx_strand_id
1 'polypeptide(L)'
;MLRVALTIIALTGALLSEIACAETPTGSNADTRVVVSLQVKPEAAQQWLTGPWQVNPVPSGPSKGANAVLVFVDQQLVLDADGKPAGSGINRLLALVVPGKHAGTGELATVVARLFSADPAYVPSPYKTAVPGQIRRERMVRESNVEPPSGRESWTVRDSAGGVVELTFDYIGGVPARSKSESKVYSAVEPTFFRIYRVEQGADIVKSVPDNIDRVQNLKLTIGIQELRKTFDGSEKVVSVAMIPWYLRQVSLP
;
A
#
# COMPACT_ATOMS: atom_id res chain seq x y z
N MET A 1 54.05 -21.01 57.02
CA MET A 1 52.60 -20.71 57.17
C MET A 1 52.26 -19.66 56.15
N LEU A 2 51.73 -20.07 55.01
CA LEU A 2 51.42 -19.18 53.90
C LEU A 2 49.90 -19.02 53.84
N ARG A 3 49.38 -17.84 54.09
CA ARG A 3 47.95 -17.50 53.99
C ARG A 3 47.65 -17.04 52.54
N VAL A 4 46.88 -17.85 51.84
CA VAL A 4 46.33 -17.49 50.53
C VAL A 4 45.03 -16.73 50.74
N ALA A 5 45.00 -15.47 50.36
CA ALA A 5 43.77 -14.66 50.31
C ALA A 5 43.03 -14.90 48.99
N LEU A 6 41.83 -15.45 49.09
CA LEU A 6 40.94 -15.69 47.94
C LEU A 6 40.10 -14.41 47.70
N THR A 7 40.38 -13.71 46.63
CA THR A 7 39.61 -12.54 46.21
C THR A 7 38.45 -13.00 45.31
N ILE A 8 37.22 -12.90 45.83
CA ILE A 8 36.01 -13.16 45.04
C ILE A 8 35.65 -11.89 44.26
N ILE A 9 35.81 -11.92 42.96
CA ILE A 9 35.31 -10.87 42.05
C ILE A 9 33.86 -11.20 41.76
N ALA A 10 32.93 -10.41 42.32
CA ALA A 10 31.52 -10.46 41.99
C ALA A 10 31.31 -9.75 40.64
N LEU A 11 31.08 -10.53 39.60
CA LEU A 11 30.73 -10.03 38.27
C LEU A 11 29.22 -9.73 38.26
N THR A 12 28.83 -8.47 38.55
CA THR A 12 27.49 -7.98 38.37
C THR A 12 27.23 -7.78 36.89
N GLY A 13 26.73 -8.79 36.22
CA GLY A 13 26.20 -8.70 34.87
C GLY A 13 24.91 -7.87 34.89
N ALA A 14 24.97 -6.63 34.46
CA ALA A 14 23.78 -5.82 34.14
C ALA A 14 23.08 -6.49 32.93
N LEU A 15 22.02 -7.23 33.18
CA LEU A 15 21.08 -7.67 32.16
C LEU A 15 20.37 -6.40 31.66
N LEU A 16 20.85 -5.80 30.58
CA LEU A 16 20.08 -4.89 29.76
C LEU A 16 18.96 -5.71 29.13
N SER A 17 17.83 -5.77 29.83
CA SER A 17 16.58 -6.23 29.22
C SER A 17 16.26 -5.26 28.09
N GLU A 18 16.57 -5.59 26.85
CA GLU A 18 15.92 -4.97 25.71
C GLU A 18 14.42 -5.16 25.92
N ILE A 19 13.73 -4.08 26.20
CA ILE A 19 12.27 -4.05 26.19
C ILE A 19 11.90 -4.27 24.73
N ALA A 20 11.77 -5.53 24.34
CA ALA A 20 11.12 -5.87 23.09
C ALA A 20 9.70 -5.32 23.20
N CYS A 21 9.43 -4.20 22.54
CA CYS A 21 8.09 -3.66 22.43
C CYS A 21 7.28 -4.72 21.68
N ALA A 22 6.41 -5.43 22.41
CA ALA A 22 5.61 -6.48 21.82
C ALA A 22 4.60 -5.84 20.85
N GLU A 23 4.69 -6.22 19.58
CA GLU A 23 3.71 -5.78 18.60
C GLU A 23 2.29 -6.16 19.02
N THR A 24 1.36 -5.25 18.81
CA THR A 24 -0.06 -5.46 19.10
C THR A 24 -0.83 -5.77 17.82
N PRO A 25 -1.30 -7.00 17.60
CA PRO A 25 -2.15 -7.32 16.47
C PRO A 25 -3.42 -6.47 16.49
N THR A 26 -3.80 -5.91 15.35
CA THR A 26 -5.00 -5.08 15.23
C THR A 26 -6.04 -5.66 14.28
N GLY A 27 -5.67 -6.65 13.49
CA GLY A 27 -6.57 -7.33 12.58
C GLY A 27 -5.89 -7.91 11.36
N SER A 28 -6.72 -8.39 10.46
CA SER A 28 -6.28 -8.94 9.18
C SER A 28 -7.29 -8.68 8.08
N ASN A 29 -6.87 -8.84 6.84
CA ASN A 29 -7.81 -8.80 5.72
C ASN A 29 -7.36 -9.68 4.56
N ALA A 30 -8.35 -10.10 3.79
CA ALA A 30 -8.19 -10.69 2.47
C ALA A 30 -8.81 -9.75 1.42
N ASP A 31 -8.07 -9.45 0.36
CA ASP A 31 -8.54 -8.55 -0.69
C ASP A 31 -7.97 -8.88 -2.07
N THR A 32 -8.52 -8.23 -3.06
CA THR A 32 -7.96 -8.15 -4.42
C THR A 32 -7.62 -6.70 -4.71
N ARG A 33 -6.58 -6.46 -5.53
CA ARG A 33 -6.10 -5.11 -5.82
C ARG A 33 -5.76 -4.90 -7.28
N VAL A 34 -5.88 -3.63 -7.68
CA VAL A 34 -5.18 -3.09 -8.84
C VAL A 34 -4.26 -1.98 -8.35
N VAL A 35 -2.99 -2.09 -8.70
CA VAL A 35 -1.97 -1.11 -8.32
C VAL A 35 -1.49 -0.41 -9.58
N VAL A 36 -1.67 0.91 -9.65
CA VAL A 36 -1.19 1.74 -10.75
C VAL A 36 -0.07 2.63 -10.22
N SER A 37 1.14 2.35 -10.67
CA SER A 37 2.33 3.13 -10.32
C SER A 37 2.55 4.22 -11.35
N LEU A 38 2.73 5.45 -10.88
CA LEU A 38 2.79 6.65 -11.72
C LEU A 38 4.06 7.43 -11.45
N GLN A 39 4.56 8.08 -12.48
CA GLN A 39 5.54 9.13 -12.38
C GLN A 39 4.83 10.47 -12.56
N VAL A 40 4.88 11.31 -11.53
CA VAL A 40 4.36 12.68 -11.51
C VAL A 40 5.51 13.67 -11.27
N LYS A 41 5.23 14.98 -11.36
CA LYS A 41 6.22 16.00 -10.99
C LYS A 41 6.68 15.80 -9.54
N PRO A 42 7.97 15.80 -9.24
CA PRO A 42 8.47 15.50 -7.88
C PRO A 42 7.86 16.41 -6.81
N GLU A 43 7.73 17.70 -7.10
CA GLU A 43 7.13 18.69 -6.20
C GLU A 43 5.63 18.41 -5.94
N ALA A 44 4.92 17.88 -6.94
CA ALA A 44 3.52 17.50 -6.80
C ALA A 44 3.34 16.23 -5.94
N ALA A 45 4.28 15.30 -5.97
CA ALA A 45 4.31 14.17 -5.03
C ALA A 45 4.74 14.63 -3.62
N GLN A 46 5.73 15.54 -3.53
CA GLN A 46 6.26 16.02 -2.25
C GLN A 46 5.22 16.74 -1.40
N GLN A 47 4.27 17.45 -1.99
CA GLN A 47 3.21 18.15 -1.24
C GLN A 47 2.34 17.22 -0.37
N TRP A 48 2.34 15.90 -0.66
CA TRP A 48 1.63 14.90 0.12
C TRP A 48 2.42 14.38 1.32
N LEU A 49 3.71 14.63 1.37
CA LEU A 49 4.57 14.19 2.46
C LEU A 49 4.81 15.32 3.44
N THR A 50 4.67 15.02 4.72
CA THR A 50 4.90 15.96 5.83
C THR A 50 6.04 15.49 6.73
N GLY A 51 6.53 16.41 7.58
CA GLY A 51 7.59 16.10 8.52
C GLY A 51 8.90 15.68 7.84
N PRO A 52 9.53 14.59 8.31
CA PRO A 52 10.86 14.20 7.83
C PRO A 52 10.85 13.40 6.51
N TRP A 53 9.69 13.20 5.88
CA TRP A 53 9.57 12.38 4.69
C TRP A 53 9.84 13.17 3.41
N GLN A 54 10.73 12.65 2.59
CA GLN A 54 11.03 13.16 1.26
C GLN A 54 10.62 12.13 0.22
N VAL A 55 10.11 12.60 -0.93
CA VAL A 55 9.77 11.72 -2.05
C VAL A 55 11.01 10.94 -2.48
N ASN A 56 10.86 9.64 -2.58
CA ASN A 56 11.91 8.75 -3.06
C ASN A 56 11.33 7.82 -4.12
N PRO A 57 11.54 8.13 -5.41
CA PRO A 57 11.03 7.28 -6.48
C PRO A 57 11.49 5.83 -6.33
N VAL A 58 10.63 4.88 -6.66
CA VAL A 58 10.94 3.45 -6.58
C VAL A 58 12.26 3.15 -7.30
N PRO A 59 13.27 2.59 -6.62
CA PRO A 59 14.64 2.53 -7.18
C PRO A 59 14.84 1.39 -8.19
N SER A 60 14.00 0.34 -8.17
CA SER A 60 14.18 -0.85 -8.98
C SER A 60 12.87 -1.62 -9.20
N GLY A 61 12.93 -2.65 -10.05
CA GLY A 61 11.81 -3.54 -10.36
C GLY A 61 10.75 -2.92 -11.28
N PRO A 62 9.59 -3.57 -11.40
CA PRO A 62 8.57 -3.22 -12.41
C PRO A 62 8.03 -1.79 -12.31
N SER A 63 8.12 -1.18 -11.14
CA SER A 63 7.64 0.19 -10.87
C SER A 63 8.78 1.21 -10.78
N LYS A 64 10.00 0.88 -11.22
CA LYS A 64 11.16 1.78 -11.15
C LYS A 64 10.84 3.17 -11.71
N GLY A 65 11.14 4.21 -10.93
CA GLY A 65 10.91 5.60 -11.28
C GLY A 65 9.53 6.14 -10.87
N ALA A 66 8.60 5.29 -10.42
CA ALA A 66 7.32 5.74 -9.89
C ALA A 66 7.50 6.49 -8.56
N ASN A 67 6.79 7.60 -8.40
CA ASN A 67 6.79 8.43 -7.19
C ASN A 67 5.39 8.72 -6.64
N ALA A 68 4.36 8.19 -7.29
CA ALA A 68 2.98 8.17 -6.80
C ALA A 68 2.34 6.83 -7.17
N VAL A 69 1.54 6.27 -6.29
CA VAL A 69 0.89 4.98 -6.50
C VAL A 69 -0.59 5.09 -6.12
N LEU A 70 -1.46 4.71 -7.05
CA LEU A 70 -2.88 4.53 -6.79
C LEU A 70 -3.16 3.05 -6.56
N VAL A 71 -3.71 2.72 -5.40
CA VAL A 71 -4.07 1.35 -5.01
C VAL A 71 -5.58 1.25 -4.89
N PHE A 72 -6.19 0.55 -5.84
CA PHE A 72 -7.62 0.22 -5.84
C PHE A 72 -7.80 -1.11 -5.11
N VAL A 73 -8.55 -1.13 -4.03
CA VAL A 73 -8.67 -2.29 -3.15
C VAL A 73 -10.12 -2.71 -3.00
N ASP A 74 -10.40 -3.99 -3.21
CA ASP A 74 -11.67 -4.64 -2.89
C ASP A 74 -11.43 -5.62 -1.74
N GLN A 75 -11.71 -5.16 -0.51
CA GLN A 75 -11.58 -5.97 0.69
C GLN A 75 -12.79 -6.90 0.79
N GLN A 76 -12.53 -8.19 0.66
CA GLN A 76 -13.56 -9.24 0.68
C GLN A 76 -13.79 -9.76 2.09
N LEU A 77 -12.79 -9.60 2.96
CA LEU A 77 -12.86 -9.97 4.37
C LEU A 77 -11.98 -9.03 5.18
N VAL A 78 -12.55 -8.39 6.18
CA VAL A 78 -11.83 -7.57 7.16
C VAL A 78 -12.14 -8.11 8.55
N LEU A 79 -11.11 -8.49 9.29
CA LEU A 79 -11.22 -9.05 10.63
C LEU A 79 -10.53 -8.12 11.64
N ASP A 80 -11.10 -8.03 12.82
CA ASP A 80 -10.49 -7.38 13.99
C ASP A 80 -9.38 -8.26 14.62
N ALA A 81 -8.83 -7.83 15.74
CA ALA A 81 -7.79 -8.56 16.47
C ALA A 81 -8.24 -9.92 17.01
N ASP A 82 -9.54 -10.09 17.26
CA ASP A 82 -10.14 -11.34 17.74
C ASP A 82 -10.52 -12.30 16.60
N GLY A 83 -10.29 -11.89 15.34
CA GLY A 83 -10.68 -12.67 14.16
C GLY A 83 -12.18 -12.58 13.81
N LYS A 84 -12.89 -11.61 14.37
CA LYS A 84 -14.31 -11.36 14.03
C LYS A 84 -14.40 -10.36 12.88
N PRO A 85 -15.45 -10.42 12.04
CA PRO A 85 -15.68 -9.42 11.01
C PRO A 85 -15.71 -8.01 11.59
N ALA A 86 -14.86 -7.13 11.08
CA ALA A 86 -14.87 -5.71 11.42
C ALA A 86 -15.96 -5.01 10.60
N GLY A 87 -16.95 -4.46 11.26
CA GLY A 87 -18.12 -3.83 10.64
C GLY A 87 -18.91 -4.77 9.73
N SER A 88 -19.10 -4.37 8.47
CA SER A 88 -19.72 -5.23 7.46
C SER A 88 -18.83 -6.40 7.02
N GLY A 89 -17.55 -6.42 7.44
CA GLY A 89 -16.57 -7.41 7.00
C GLY A 89 -16.04 -7.20 5.59
N ILE A 90 -16.58 -6.25 4.83
CA ILE A 90 -16.16 -5.90 3.48
C ILE A 90 -15.97 -4.39 3.35
N ASN A 91 -15.03 -3.95 2.50
CA ASN A 91 -14.85 -2.53 2.20
C ASN A 91 -14.19 -2.35 0.83
N ARG A 92 -14.41 -1.21 0.19
CA ARG A 92 -13.67 -0.77 -0.99
C ARG A 92 -12.99 0.53 -0.71
N LEU A 93 -11.77 0.65 -1.21
CA LEU A 93 -11.01 1.88 -1.05
C LEU A 93 -10.09 2.15 -2.23
N LEU A 94 -9.80 3.45 -2.43
CA LEU A 94 -8.69 3.94 -3.24
C LEU A 94 -7.69 4.60 -2.31
N ALA A 95 -6.44 4.16 -2.38
CA ALA A 95 -5.34 4.80 -1.67
C ALA A 95 -4.40 5.53 -2.64
N LEU A 96 -4.07 6.77 -2.33
CA LEU A 96 -2.88 7.43 -2.85
C LEU A 96 -1.74 7.18 -1.87
N VAL A 97 -0.67 6.60 -2.38
CA VAL A 97 0.53 6.26 -1.64
C VAL A 97 1.73 6.93 -2.30
N VAL A 98 2.62 7.48 -1.49
CA VAL A 98 3.87 8.09 -1.97
C VAL A 98 5.05 7.33 -1.38
N PRO A 99 5.96 6.79 -2.21
CA PRO A 99 7.21 6.23 -1.74
C PRO A 99 8.07 7.33 -1.10
N GLY A 100 8.48 7.13 0.14
CA GLY A 100 9.21 8.12 0.92
C GLY A 100 10.54 7.61 1.46
N LYS A 101 11.42 8.56 1.75
CA LYS A 101 12.67 8.34 2.48
C LYS A 101 12.70 9.32 3.65
N HIS A 102 12.97 8.81 4.84
CA HIS A 102 13.12 9.64 6.04
C HIS A 102 14.44 10.42 6.00
N ALA A 103 14.37 11.75 6.08
CA ALA A 103 15.54 12.63 5.92
C ALA A 103 16.65 12.39 6.97
N GLY A 104 16.27 12.06 8.21
CA GLY A 104 17.23 11.86 9.30
C GLY A 104 17.81 10.46 9.38
N THR A 105 17.01 9.41 9.11
CA THR A 105 17.44 8.01 9.28
C THR A 105 17.78 7.32 7.96
N GLY A 106 17.34 7.87 6.84
CA GLY A 106 17.46 7.21 5.54
C GLY A 106 16.48 6.05 5.32
N GLU A 107 15.57 5.78 6.27
CA GLU A 107 14.58 4.71 6.17
C GLU A 107 13.70 4.91 4.93
N LEU A 108 13.51 3.84 4.17
CA LEU A 108 12.59 3.82 3.03
C LEU A 108 11.21 3.33 3.50
N ALA A 109 10.18 4.02 3.09
CA ALA A 109 8.83 3.69 3.53
C ALA A 109 7.76 3.94 2.47
N THR A 110 6.65 3.28 2.67
CA THR A 110 5.38 3.55 2.01
C THR A 110 4.60 4.52 2.88
N VAL A 111 4.25 5.70 2.36
CA VAL A 111 3.48 6.71 3.09
C VAL A 111 2.09 6.83 2.48
N VAL A 112 1.06 6.57 3.29
CA VAL A 112 -0.35 6.74 2.89
C VAL A 112 -0.71 8.21 2.93
N ALA A 113 -0.92 8.79 1.76
CA ALA A 113 -1.17 10.22 1.58
C ALA A 113 -2.67 10.55 1.64
N ARG A 114 -3.52 9.73 0.99
CA ARG A 114 -4.97 9.91 0.97
C ARG A 114 -5.67 8.56 0.81
N LEU A 115 -6.82 8.43 1.47
CA LEU A 115 -7.71 7.28 1.34
C LEU A 115 -9.13 7.74 1.01
N PHE A 116 -9.73 7.17 -0.03
CA PHE A 116 -11.17 7.23 -0.28
C PHE A 116 -11.72 5.87 0.09
N SER A 117 -12.72 5.82 0.97
CA SER A 117 -13.27 4.57 1.48
C SER A 117 -14.78 4.58 1.42
N ALA A 118 -15.37 3.45 1.04
CA ALA A 118 -16.81 3.26 1.13
C ALA A 118 -17.28 3.31 2.59
N ASP A 119 -16.44 2.87 3.52
CA ASP A 119 -16.65 2.99 4.95
C ASP A 119 -15.39 3.52 5.67
N PRO A 120 -15.28 4.86 5.84
CA PRO A 120 -14.13 5.47 6.50
C PRO A 120 -13.96 5.07 7.97
N ALA A 121 -15.02 4.60 8.64
CA ALA A 121 -14.96 4.18 10.04
C ALA A 121 -14.02 2.99 10.26
N TYR A 122 -13.81 2.16 9.23
CA TYR A 122 -12.87 1.04 9.27
C TYR A 122 -11.45 1.40 8.85
N VAL A 123 -11.23 2.65 8.46
CA VAL A 123 -9.87 3.13 8.28
C VAL A 123 -9.36 3.58 9.64
N PRO A 124 -8.22 3.06 10.10
CA PRO A 124 -7.69 3.42 11.41
C PRO A 124 -7.54 4.93 11.58
N SER A 125 -8.05 5.45 12.67
CA SER A 125 -8.04 6.89 12.98
C SER A 125 -6.68 7.58 12.83
N PRO A 126 -5.53 6.94 13.11
CA PRO A 126 -4.23 7.58 12.91
C PRO A 126 -3.88 7.87 11.46
N TYR A 127 -4.47 7.19 10.50
CA TYR A 127 -4.26 7.57 9.10
C TYR A 127 -5.01 8.85 8.69
N LYS A 128 -6.00 9.32 9.45
CA LYS A 128 -6.74 10.61 9.29
C LYS A 128 -6.84 11.19 7.86
N THR A 129 -6.43 10.40 6.89
CA THR A 129 -6.43 10.71 5.46
C THR A 129 -7.64 10.12 4.74
N ALA A 130 -8.46 9.36 5.48
CA ALA A 130 -9.64 8.71 4.94
C ALA A 130 -10.81 9.69 4.84
N VAL A 131 -11.40 9.72 3.67
CA VAL A 131 -12.63 10.46 3.38
C VAL A 131 -13.66 9.52 2.77
N PRO A 132 -14.97 9.82 2.91
CA PRO A 132 -16.01 9.04 2.26
C PRO A 132 -15.86 9.04 0.75
N GLY A 133 -16.06 7.87 0.13
CA GLY A 133 -16.09 7.71 -1.31
C GLY A 133 -17.09 6.65 -1.74
N GLN A 134 -17.88 6.95 -2.76
CA GLN A 134 -18.68 5.92 -3.42
C GLN A 134 -17.78 5.18 -4.40
N ILE A 135 -17.58 3.87 -4.18
CA ILE A 135 -16.64 3.08 -4.96
C ILE A 135 -17.37 1.93 -5.64
N ARG A 136 -17.29 1.91 -6.96
CA ARG A 136 -17.82 0.85 -7.82
C ARG A 136 -16.67 0.14 -8.51
N ARG A 137 -16.74 -1.18 -8.54
CA ARG A 137 -15.86 -2.05 -9.31
C ARG A 137 -16.70 -2.90 -10.24
N GLU A 138 -16.27 -3.00 -11.49
CA GLU A 138 -16.80 -3.95 -12.46
C GLU A 138 -15.63 -4.76 -13.01
N ARG A 139 -15.79 -6.06 -13.03
CA ARG A 139 -14.78 -6.98 -13.53
C ARG A 139 -15.43 -8.00 -14.44
N MET A 140 -14.88 -8.13 -15.63
CA MET A 140 -15.20 -9.22 -16.55
C MET A 140 -13.94 -10.06 -16.72
N VAL A 141 -14.06 -11.37 -16.54
CA VAL A 141 -12.95 -12.33 -16.68
C VAL A 141 -13.38 -13.41 -17.65
N ARG A 142 -12.46 -13.77 -18.53
CA ARG A 142 -12.55 -14.94 -19.39
C ARG A 142 -11.42 -15.88 -19.01
N GLU A 143 -11.77 -17.08 -18.60
CA GLU A 143 -10.84 -18.11 -18.17
C GLU A 143 -11.03 -19.35 -19.05
N SER A 144 -9.93 -19.96 -19.40
CA SER A 144 -9.85 -21.17 -20.22
C SER A 144 -8.70 -22.02 -19.70
N ASN A 145 -8.77 -23.31 -19.92
CA ASN A 145 -7.65 -24.22 -19.64
C ASN A 145 -6.60 -24.24 -20.78
N VAL A 146 -6.83 -23.50 -21.85
CA VAL A 146 -5.98 -23.49 -23.06
C VAL A 146 -5.31 -22.12 -23.26
N GLU A 147 -6.02 -21.04 -22.96
CA GLU A 147 -5.55 -19.67 -23.19
C GLU A 147 -5.28 -18.96 -21.84
N PRO A 148 -4.32 -18.01 -21.80
CA PRO A 148 -4.13 -17.16 -20.65
C PRO A 148 -5.45 -16.44 -20.26
N PRO A 149 -5.72 -16.23 -18.96
CA PRO A 149 -6.90 -15.49 -18.55
C PRO A 149 -6.87 -14.08 -19.13
N SER A 150 -8.01 -13.58 -19.57
CA SER A 150 -8.13 -12.23 -20.08
C SER A 150 -9.38 -11.56 -19.50
N GLY A 151 -9.43 -10.24 -19.54
CA GLY A 151 -10.59 -9.56 -19.01
C GLY A 151 -10.54 -8.05 -19.12
N ARG A 152 -11.56 -7.44 -18.53
CA ARG A 152 -11.68 -6.00 -18.34
C ARG A 152 -11.82 -5.68 -16.85
N GLU A 153 -11.10 -4.69 -16.42
CA GLU A 153 -11.20 -4.13 -15.07
C GLU A 153 -11.67 -2.68 -15.16
N SER A 154 -12.65 -2.30 -14.34
CA SER A 154 -13.17 -0.94 -14.26
C SER A 154 -13.43 -0.54 -12.82
N TRP A 155 -12.95 0.64 -12.45
CA TRP A 155 -13.15 1.26 -11.14
C TRP A 155 -13.66 2.68 -11.30
N THR A 156 -14.64 3.04 -10.50
CA THR A 156 -15.14 4.41 -10.36
C THR A 156 -15.14 4.78 -8.89
N VAL A 157 -14.45 5.84 -8.54
CA VAL A 157 -14.40 6.40 -7.17
C VAL A 157 -14.92 7.81 -7.23
N ARG A 158 -16.01 8.09 -6.53
CA ARG A 158 -16.63 9.42 -6.47
C ARG A 158 -16.49 9.97 -5.05
N ASP A 159 -15.95 11.17 -4.91
CA ASP A 159 -15.92 11.88 -3.64
C ASP A 159 -17.25 12.56 -3.30
N SER A 160 -17.35 13.14 -2.11
CA SER A 160 -18.54 13.86 -1.65
C SER A 160 -18.83 15.15 -2.43
N ALA A 161 -17.83 15.72 -3.11
CA ALA A 161 -17.96 16.91 -3.94
C ALA A 161 -18.35 16.59 -5.39
N GLY A 162 -18.49 15.30 -5.73
CA GLY A 162 -18.86 14.83 -7.07
C GLY A 162 -17.69 14.66 -8.03
N GLY A 163 -16.45 14.90 -7.58
CA GLY A 163 -15.25 14.56 -8.33
C GLY A 163 -15.11 13.05 -8.53
N VAL A 164 -14.53 12.62 -9.65
CA VAL A 164 -14.47 11.20 -10.00
C VAL A 164 -13.05 10.80 -10.39
N VAL A 165 -12.60 9.65 -9.89
CA VAL A 165 -11.46 8.89 -10.43
C VAL A 165 -12.03 7.69 -11.17
N GLU A 166 -11.62 7.51 -12.42
CA GLU A 166 -11.98 6.36 -13.24
C GLU A 166 -10.72 5.66 -13.74
N LEU A 167 -10.70 4.33 -13.57
CA LEU A 167 -9.70 3.46 -14.15
C LEU A 167 -10.42 2.38 -14.96
N THR A 168 -10.04 2.21 -16.22
CA THR A 168 -10.55 1.12 -17.06
C THR A 168 -9.41 0.61 -17.93
N PHE A 169 -9.33 -0.70 -18.07
CA PHE A 169 -8.39 -1.36 -19.00
C PHE A 169 -8.82 -2.78 -19.32
N ASP A 170 -8.42 -3.24 -20.50
CA ASP A 170 -8.45 -4.63 -20.87
C ASP A 170 -7.07 -5.24 -20.61
N TYR A 171 -7.01 -6.52 -20.24
CA TYR A 171 -5.75 -7.17 -19.92
C TYR A 171 -5.69 -8.62 -20.40
N ILE A 172 -4.48 -9.09 -20.66
CA ILE A 172 -4.14 -10.51 -20.76
C ILE A 172 -3.35 -10.86 -19.50
N GLY A 173 -3.88 -11.77 -18.71
CA GLY A 173 -3.26 -12.22 -17.46
C GLY A 173 -2.04 -13.11 -17.72
N GLY A 174 -1.26 -13.29 -16.68
CA GLY A 174 -0.16 -14.23 -16.59
C GLY A 174 -0.27 -15.07 -15.32
N VAL A 175 0.79 -15.77 -15.00
CA VAL A 175 0.90 -16.49 -13.73
C VAL A 175 1.32 -15.50 -12.64
N PRO A 176 0.49 -15.27 -11.61
CA PRO A 176 0.86 -14.37 -10.51
C PRO A 176 2.09 -14.89 -9.77
N ALA A 177 3.08 -14.01 -9.56
CA ALA A 177 4.23 -14.32 -8.73
C ALA A 177 3.85 -14.19 -7.24
N ARG A 178 4.05 -15.26 -6.48
CA ARG A 178 3.84 -15.26 -5.03
C ARG A 178 4.98 -14.55 -4.33
N SER A 179 4.64 -13.69 -3.37
CA SER A 179 5.60 -13.03 -2.51
C SER A 179 5.10 -12.93 -1.07
N LYS A 180 6.05 -12.85 -0.13
CA LYS A 180 5.81 -12.50 1.27
C LYS A 180 6.68 -11.31 1.62
N SER A 181 6.13 -10.39 2.39
CA SER A 181 6.87 -9.20 2.84
C SER A 181 6.37 -8.72 4.19
N GLU A 182 7.26 -8.03 4.88
CA GLU A 182 6.93 -7.21 6.03
C GLU A 182 7.33 -5.78 5.70
N SER A 183 6.48 -4.83 6.04
CA SER A 183 6.74 -3.42 5.78
C SER A 183 6.08 -2.52 6.81
N LYS A 184 6.72 -1.40 7.09
CA LYS A 184 6.12 -0.29 7.82
C LYS A 184 5.40 0.61 6.82
N VAL A 185 4.15 0.90 7.12
CA VAL A 185 3.31 1.79 6.31
C VAL A 185 2.96 2.99 7.17
N TYR A 186 3.45 4.16 6.76
CA TYR A 186 3.35 5.41 7.50
C TYR A 186 2.14 6.24 7.09
N SER A 187 1.71 7.13 7.99
CA SER A 187 0.70 8.14 7.73
C SER A 187 1.35 9.45 7.29
N ALA A 188 0.84 10.07 6.23
CA ALA A 188 1.28 11.40 5.83
C ALA A 188 0.81 12.50 6.80
N VAL A 189 -0.29 12.26 7.54
CA VAL A 189 -0.86 13.23 8.50
C VAL A 189 -0.19 13.13 9.86
N GLU A 190 0.20 11.93 10.28
CA GLU A 190 0.94 11.66 11.51
C GLU A 190 2.27 10.95 11.13
N PRO A 191 3.33 11.70 10.80
CA PRO A 191 4.53 11.16 10.17
C PRO A 191 5.31 10.15 11.03
N THR A 192 5.06 10.14 12.34
CA THR A 192 5.66 9.18 13.30
C THR A 192 4.81 7.93 13.49
N PHE A 193 3.54 7.97 13.04
CA PHE A 193 2.64 6.83 13.14
C PHE A 193 2.84 5.89 11.96
N PHE A 194 3.01 4.60 12.26
CA PHE A 194 3.01 3.54 11.26
C PHE A 194 2.30 2.29 11.76
N ARG A 195 2.00 1.42 10.82
CA ARG A 195 1.57 0.04 11.07
C ARG A 195 2.53 -0.92 10.41
N ILE A 196 2.66 -2.07 11.03
CA ILE A 196 3.45 -3.19 10.50
C ILE A 196 2.49 -4.07 9.71
N TYR A 197 2.77 -4.23 8.42
CA TYR A 197 2.02 -5.08 7.51
C TYR A 197 2.83 -6.31 7.19
N ARG A 198 2.30 -7.49 7.57
CA ARG A 198 2.79 -8.79 7.09
C ARG A 198 1.87 -9.23 5.98
N VAL A 199 2.43 -9.36 4.80
CA VAL A 199 1.68 -9.56 3.57
C VAL A 199 2.11 -10.85 2.90
N GLU A 200 1.13 -11.60 2.41
CA GLU A 200 1.31 -12.65 1.43
C GLU A 200 0.38 -12.36 0.24
N GLN A 201 0.92 -12.39 -0.98
CA GLN A 201 0.17 -12.03 -2.17
C GLN A 201 0.63 -12.79 -3.41
N GLY A 202 -0.25 -12.86 -4.41
CA GLY A 202 0.11 -13.16 -5.79
C GLY A 202 -0.04 -11.91 -6.63
N ALA A 203 1.02 -11.48 -7.30
CA ALA A 203 1.01 -10.30 -8.16
C ALA A 203 1.30 -10.67 -9.62
N ASP A 204 0.45 -10.22 -10.52
CA ASP A 204 0.65 -10.28 -11.97
C ASP A 204 0.92 -8.87 -12.49
N ILE A 205 2.12 -8.62 -12.98
CA ILE A 205 2.50 -7.36 -13.59
C ILE A 205 2.03 -7.37 -15.03
N VAL A 206 0.87 -6.73 -15.30
CA VAL A 206 0.29 -6.68 -16.65
C VAL A 206 0.87 -5.56 -17.51
N LYS A 207 1.47 -4.53 -16.88
CA LYS A 207 2.22 -3.46 -17.53
C LYS A 207 3.44 -3.06 -16.71
N SER A 208 4.58 -2.94 -17.36
CA SER A 208 5.81 -2.36 -16.77
C SER A 208 6.64 -1.73 -17.87
N VAL A 209 6.84 -0.41 -17.81
CA VAL A 209 7.71 0.29 -18.74
C VAL A 209 9.18 -0.12 -18.53
N PRO A 210 9.69 -0.22 -17.28
CA PRO A 210 11.07 -0.65 -17.05
C PRO A 210 11.38 -2.07 -17.55
N ASP A 211 10.41 -3.00 -17.44
CA ASP A 211 10.62 -4.40 -17.80
C ASP A 211 10.09 -4.74 -19.20
N ASN A 212 9.65 -3.73 -19.97
CA ASN A 212 9.07 -3.87 -21.29
C ASN A 212 7.90 -4.88 -21.33
N ILE A 213 7.05 -4.86 -20.30
CA ILE A 213 5.81 -5.64 -20.23
C ILE A 213 4.65 -4.74 -20.65
N ASP A 214 3.88 -5.19 -21.65
CA ASP A 214 2.64 -4.51 -22.07
C ASP A 214 1.58 -5.53 -22.48
N ARG A 215 0.81 -5.99 -21.51
CA ARG A 215 -0.33 -6.90 -21.66
C ARG A 215 -1.65 -6.18 -21.37
N VAL A 216 -1.63 -4.84 -21.45
CA VAL A 216 -2.77 -3.97 -21.19
C VAL A 216 -3.19 -3.26 -22.47
N GLN A 217 -4.50 -3.24 -22.72
CA GLN A 217 -5.10 -2.50 -23.83
C GLN A 217 -6.15 -1.52 -23.29
N ASN A 218 -6.44 -0.47 -24.04
CA ASN A 218 -7.49 0.49 -23.71
C ASN A 218 -7.38 1.10 -22.31
N LEU A 219 -6.14 1.24 -21.80
CA LEU A 219 -5.90 1.83 -20.49
C LEU A 219 -6.32 3.29 -20.49
N LYS A 220 -7.28 3.58 -19.62
CA LYS A 220 -7.75 4.94 -19.36
C LYS A 220 -7.76 5.17 -17.85
N LEU A 221 -7.02 6.18 -17.41
CA LEU A 221 -7.06 6.70 -16.05
C LEU A 221 -7.49 8.16 -16.13
N THR A 222 -8.58 8.51 -15.47
CA THR A 222 -9.08 9.90 -15.40
C THR A 222 -9.16 10.30 -13.93
N ILE A 223 -8.59 11.45 -13.58
CA ILE A 223 -8.57 11.94 -12.20
C ILE A 223 -9.27 13.29 -12.14
N GLY A 224 -10.55 13.27 -11.74
CA GLY A 224 -11.42 14.45 -11.63
C GLY A 224 -11.65 14.95 -10.21
N ILE A 225 -11.17 14.24 -9.18
CA ILE A 225 -11.24 14.69 -7.78
C ILE A 225 -10.32 15.89 -7.61
N GLN A 226 -10.87 17.03 -7.15
CA GLN A 226 -10.19 18.32 -7.14
C GLN A 226 -8.88 18.33 -6.35
N GLU A 227 -8.84 17.69 -5.20
CA GLU A 227 -7.63 17.63 -4.37
C GLU A 227 -6.49 16.85 -5.05
N LEU A 228 -6.82 15.85 -5.89
CA LEU A 228 -5.84 15.03 -6.61
C LEU A 228 -5.30 15.73 -7.87
N ARG A 229 -6.04 16.68 -8.45
CA ARG A 229 -5.65 17.38 -9.69
C ARG A 229 -4.35 18.16 -9.57
N LYS A 230 -3.95 18.56 -8.36
CA LYS A 230 -2.65 19.22 -8.14
C LYS A 230 -1.47 18.29 -8.39
N THR A 231 -1.69 16.97 -8.25
CA THR A 231 -0.67 15.94 -8.46
C THR A 231 -0.80 15.30 -9.83
N PHE A 232 -2.05 15.14 -10.29
CA PHE A 232 -2.41 14.51 -11.55
C PHE A 232 -3.03 15.57 -12.47
N ASP A 233 -2.17 16.30 -13.14
CA ASP A 233 -2.54 17.44 -14.00
C ASP A 233 -2.60 17.09 -15.49
N GLY A 234 -2.52 15.79 -15.81
CA GLY A 234 -2.47 15.26 -17.18
C GLY A 234 -1.04 15.04 -17.69
N SER A 235 -0.01 15.39 -16.91
CA SER A 235 1.39 15.12 -17.26
C SER A 235 1.94 13.82 -16.66
N GLU A 236 1.15 13.17 -15.80
CA GLU A 236 1.52 11.90 -15.18
C GLU A 236 1.73 10.79 -16.21
N LYS A 237 2.70 9.92 -15.94
CA LYS A 237 2.99 8.77 -16.78
C LYS A 237 2.71 7.48 -16.00
N VAL A 238 1.96 6.56 -16.59
CA VAL A 238 1.80 5.22 -16.03
C VAL A 238 3.10 4.45 -16.24
N VAL A 239 3.74 4.07 -15.14
CA VAL A 239 4.98 3.29 -15.11
C VAL A 239 4.67 1.80 -15.10
N SER A 240 3.72 1.37 -14.26
CA SER A 240 3.30 -0.02 -14.19
C SER A 240 1.84 -0.17 -13.76
N VAL A 241 1.28 -1.32 -14.11
CA VAL A 241 -0.01 -1.81 -13.61
C VAL A 241 0.19 -3.24 -13.13
N ALA A 242 -0.16 -3.48 -11.86
CA ALA A 242 -0.17 -4.80 -11.27
C ALA A 242 -1.59 -5.20 -10.87
N MET A 243 -1.97 -6.42 -11.22
CA MET A 243 -3.16 -7.08 -10.72
C MET A 243 -2.78 -8.03 -9.60
N ILE A 244 -3.45 -7.91 -8.46
CA ILE A 244 -3.22 -8.75 -7.30
C ILE A 244 -4.51 -9.52 -7.03
N PRO A 245 -4.67 -10.73 -7.64
CA PRO A 245 -5.89 -11.52 -7.52
C PRO A 245 -6.16 -12.04 -6.12
N TRP A 246 -5.14 -12.10 -5.28
CA TRP A 246 -5.27 -12.39 -3.86
C TRP A 246 -4.17 -11.68 -3.07
N TYR A 247 -4.55 -11.15 -1.93
CA TYR A 247 -3.71 -10.40 -1.00
C TYR A 247 -4.21 -10.68 0.42
N LEU A 248 -3.34 -11.26 1.23
CA LEU A 248 -3.59 -11.54 2.64
C LEU A 248 -2.68 -10.64 3.46
N ARG A 249 -3.24 -9.97 4.44
CA ARG A 249 -2.49 -9.06 5.29
C ARG A 249 -2.84 -9.25 6.76
N GLN A 250 -1.82 -9.34 7.59
CA GLN A 250 -1.90 -9.14 9.03
C GLN A 250 -1.39 -7.73 9.36
N VAL A 251 -2.03 -7.08 10.31
CA VAL A 251 -1.74 -5.71 10.72
C VAL A 251 -1.45 -5.68 12.20
N SER A 252 -0.32 -5.06 12.57
CA SER A 252 0.07 -4.82 13.96
C SER A 252 0.43 -3.34 14.19
N LEU A 253 0.30 -2.89 15.41
CA LEU A 253 0.95 -1.69 15.94
C LEU A 253 2.32 -2.06 16.49
N PRO A 254 3.29 -1.12 16.47
CA PRO A 254 4.60 -1.29 17.09
C PRO A 254 4.50 -1.39 18.60
#